data_0e80708da39bb690456f4ba2fca5a8db
#
_entry.id   0e80708da39bb690456f4ba2fca5a8db
#
_cell.length_a   1.000
_cell.length_b   1.000
_cell.length_c   1.000
_cell.angle_alpha   90.00
_cell.angle_beta   90.00
_cell.angle_gamma   90.00
#
_symmetry.space_group_name_H-M   'P 1'
#
loop_
_entity.id
_entity.type
_entity.pdbx_description
1 polymer ?
#
loop_
_entity_poly.entity_id
_entity_poly.type
_entity_poly.pdbx_seq_one_letter_code
_entity_poly.pdbx_strand_id
1 'polypeptide(L)'
;YYGFSAIWWQEAGYSASVVGYLWSLGVVAEVVIFAASNRLFRRWSARDLLLLSAVCAIVRWSLMASSTEPGWLIAAQILHCGSFTVCHLAAMRFIAARQGAEVIRLQSVYSALAMGGGIAVMTMICGVLFEHLQGGMFWVMALLVVPTLLLRPKVA
;
A
#
# COMPACT_ATOMS: atom_id res chain seq x y z
N TYR A 1 -3.49 5.47 -6.49
CA TYR A 1 -2.07 5.25 -6.81
C TYR A 1 -1.85 5.09 -8.32
N TYR A 2 -2.34 4.02 -8.94
CA TYR A 2 -2.01 3.67 -10.33
C TYR A 2 -2.25 4.81 -11.34
N GLY A 3 -3.41 5.47 -11.31
CA GLY A 3 -3.72 6.56 -12.23
C GLY A 3 -2.75 7.73 -12.12
N PHE A 4 -2.54 8.24 -10.92
CA PHE A 4 -1.72 9.44 -10.70
C PHE A 4 -0.22 9.17 -10.84
N SER A 5 0.26 7.96 -10.49
CA SER A 5 1.64 7.59 -10.75
C SER A 5 1.95 7.50 -12.24
N ALA A 6 0.99 6.99 -13.04
CA ALA A 6 1.15 6.93 -14.49
C ALA A 6 1.29 8.33 -15.10
N ILE A 7 0.38 9.25 -14.73
CA ILE A 7 0.43 10.63 -15.22
C ILE A 7 1.76 11.27 -14.83
N TRP A 8 2.12 11.20 -13.54
CA TRP A 8 3.35 11.79 -13.02
C TRP A 8 4.62 11.29 -13.72
N TRP A 9 4.71 9.99 -13.99
CA TRP A 9 5.87 9.41 -14.66
C TRP A 9 5.90 9.71 -16.16
N GLN A 10 4.73 9.77 -16.81
CA GLN A 10 4.64 10.17 -18.20
C GLN A 10 5.03 11.65 -18.39
N GLU A 11 4.66 12.54 -17.49
CA GLU A 11 5.10 13.94 -17.45
C GLU A 11 6.62 14.04 -17.22
N ALA A 12 7.23 13.10 -16.48
CA ALA A 12 8.68 12.98 -16.33
C ALA A 12 9.39 12.36 -17.55
N GLY A 13 8.66 12.03 -18.63
CA GLY A 13 9.20 11.53 -19.89
C GLY A 13 9.21 10.00 -20.05
N TYR A 14 8.64 9.25 -19.12
CA TYR A 14 8.56 7.78 -19.26
C TYR A 14 7.46 7.36 -20.23
N SER A 15 7.75 6.40 -21.10
CA SER A 15 6.75 5.80 -21.99
C SER A 15 5.73 4.95 -21.21
N ALA A 16 4.53 4.78 -21.79
CA ALA A 16 3.50 3.91 -21.20
C ALA A 16 4.00 2.47 -20.97
N SER A 17 4.90 1.96 -21.81
CA SER A 17 5.50 0.64 -21.64
C SER A 17 6.38 0.56 -20.38
N VAL A 18 7.19 1.58 -20.11
CA VAL A 18 8.03 1.65 -18.90
C VAL A 18 7.14 1.72 -17.64
N VAL A 19 6.08 2.52 -17.68
CA VAL A 19 5.08 2.58 -16.59
C VAL A 19 4.47 1.20 -16.33
N GLY A 20 4.10 0.48 -17.40
CA GLY A 20 3.59 -0.89 -17.30
C GLY A 20 4.60 -1.88 -16.70
N TYR A 21 5.87 -1.79 -17.05
CA TYR A 21 6.92 -2.63 -16.45
C TYR A 21 7.13 -2.33 -14.97
N LEU A 22 7.11 -1.05 -14.57
CA LEU A 22 7.21 -0.68 -13.17
C LEU A 22 6.03 -1.25 -12.35
N TRP A 23 4.81 -1.17 -12.85
CA TRP A 23 3.66 -1.78 -12.19
C TRP A 23 3.77 -3.30 -12.11
N SER A 24 4.22 -3.95 -13.19
CA SER A 24 4.42 -5.40 -13.22
C SER A 24 5.46 -5.83 -12.18
N LEU A 25 6.52 -5.05 -11.99
CA LEU A 25 7.52 -5.30 -10.94
C LEU A 25 6.88 -5.30 -9.54
N GLY A 26 6.00 -4.33 -9.26
CA GLY A 26 5.25 -4.28 -8.01
C GLY A 26 4.40 -5.53 -7.80
N VAL A 27 3.65 -5.96 -8.82
CA VAL A 27 2.81 -7.17 -8.77
C VAL A 27 3.65 -8.43 -8.57
N VAL A 28 4.78 -8.56 -9.25
CA VAL A 28 5.70 -9.70 -9.05
C VAL A 28 6.20 -9.73 -7.61
N ALA A 29 6.60 -8.58 -7.05
CA ALA A 29 7.02 -8.49 -5.65
C ALA A 29 5.91 -8.91 -4.68
N GLU A 30 4.65 -8.52 -4.95
CA GLU A 30 3.48 -8.96 -4.16
C GLU A 30 3.30 -10.46 -4.18
N VAL A 31 3.32 -11.08 -5.37
CA VAL A 31 3.18 -12.54 -5.54
C VAL A 31 4.27 -13.28 -4.77
N VAL A 32 5.53 -12.82 -4.86
CA VAL A 32 6.65 -13.42 -4.13
C VAL A 32 6.44 -13.34 -2.62
N ILE A 33 6.01 -12.18 -2.10
CA ILE A 33 5.77 -12.03 -0.66
C ILE A 33 4.55 -12.87 -0.21
N PHE A 34 3.48 -12.92 -0.99
CA PHE A 34 2.34 -13.81 -0.66
C PHE A 34 2.79 -15.27 -0.60
N ALA A 35 3.51 -15.76 -1.59
CA ALA A 35 4.01 -17.14 -1.63
C ALA A 35 4.95 -17.47 -0.45
N ALA A 36 5.81 -16.51 -0.08
CA ALA A 36 6.75 -16.68 1.02
C ALA A 36 6.18 -16.33 2.41
N SER A 37 4.95 -15.80 2.50
CA SER A 37 4.38 -15.19 3.71
C SER A 37 4.37 -16.12 4.92
N ASN A 38 4.02 -17.39 4.75
CA ASN A 38 4.02 -18.40 5.81
C ASN A 38 5.42 -18.66 6.37
N ARG A 39 6.46 -18.53 5.55
CA ARG A 39 7.84 -18.73 5.97
C ARG A 39 8.42 -17.49 6.64
N LEU A 40 8.17 -16.30 6.06
CA LEU A 40 8.72 -15.03 6.52
C LEU A 40 8.03 -14.54 7.80
N PHE A 41 6.71 -14.62 7.84
CA PHE A 41 5.90 -13.98 8.88
C PHE A 41 5.22 -14.95 9.86
N ARG A 42 5.66 -16.21 9.92
CA ARG A 42 5.02 -17.24 10.76
C ARG A 42 4.84 -16.82 12.22
N ARG A 43 5.80 -16.07 12.76
CA ARG A 43 5.84 -15.65 14.17
C ARG A 43 5.37 -14.21 14.42
N TRP A 44 5.00 -13.49 13.36
CA TRP A 44 4.63 -12.10 13.46
C TRP A 44 3.15 -11.96 13.83
N SER A 45 2.84 -11.04 14.73
CA SER A 45 1.46 -10.69 15.04
C SER A 45 0.82 -9.83 13.94
N ALA A 46 -0.50 -9.69 13.94
CA ALA A 46 -1.19 -8.76 13.04
C ALA A 46 -0.69 -7.31 13.24
N ARG A 47 -0.34 -6.95 14.49
CA ARG A 47 0.24 -5.65 14.81
C ARG A 47 1.61 -5.45 14.18
N ASP A 48 2.51 -6.44 14.30
CA ASP A 48 3.86 -6.32 13.74
C ASP A 48 3.80 -6.14 12.22
N LEU A 49 2.91 -6.87 11.55
CA LEU A 49 2.68 -6.74 10.12
C LEU A 49 2.11 -5.35 9.77
N LEU A 50 1.16 -4.84 10.57
CA LEU A 50 0.60 -3.51 10.35
C LEU A 50 1.68 -2.42 10.51
N LEU A 51 2.53 -2.52 11.52
CA LEU A 51 3.64 -1.58 11.72
C LEU A 51 4.66 -1.66 10.58
N LEU A 52 5.04 -2.87 10.16
CA LEU A 52 5.92 -3.04 9.01
C LEU A 52 5.33 -2.41 7.75
N SER A 53 4.03 -2.65 7.49
CA SER A 53 3.36 -2.10 6.31
C SER A 53 3.30 -0.57 6.36
N ALA A 54 3.08 0.02 7.53
CA ALA A 54 3.06 1.46 7.70
C ALA A 54 4.45 2.08 7.43
N VAL A 55 5.52 1.48 7.96
CA VAL A 55 6.89 1.92 7.66
C VAL A 55 7.20 1.82 6.17
N CYS A 56 6.90 0.68 5.55
CA CYS A 56 7.09 0.49 4.11
C CYS A 56 6.29 1.52 3.29
N ALA A 57 5.05 1.83 3.70
CA ALA A 57 4.21 2.82 3.02
C ALA A 57 4.79 4.23 3.14
N ILE A 58 5.23 4.64 4.35
CA ILE A 58 5.85 5.95 4.56
C ILE A 58 7.10 6.09 3.67
N VAL A 59 8.01 5.11 3.73
CA VAL A 59 9.24 5.14 2.92
C VAL A 59 8.89 5.17 1.43
N ARG A 60 7.99 4.29 0.97
CA ARG A 60 7.57 4.22 -0.43
C ARG A 60 7.01 5.55 -0.94
N TRP A 61 6.07 6.15 -0.21
CA TRP A 61 5.47 7.41 -0.60
C TRP A 61 6.49 8.56 -0.59
N SER A 62 7.42 8.55 0.36
CA SER A 62 8.53 9.52 0.40
C SER A 62 9.47 9.39 -0.81
N LEU A 63 9.80 8.15 -1.22
CA LEU A 63 10.57 7.91 -2.44
C LEU A 63 9.87 8.47 -3.67
N MET A 64 8.56 8.17 -3.81
CA MET A 64 7.74 8.65 -4.93
C MET A 64 7.60 10.17 -4.99
N ALA A 65 7.59 10.84 -3.84
CA ALA A 65 7.52 12.29 -3.75
C ALA A 65 8.86 12.98 -4.02
N SER A 66 9.98 12.29 -3.76
CA SER A 66 11.31 12.89 -3.79
C SER A 66 11.94 12.88 -5.18
N SER A 67 11.67 11.88 -6.01
CA SER A 67 12.34 11.74 -7.30
C SER A 67 11.57 10.83 -8.27
N THR A 68 11.72 11.13 -9.55
CA THR A 68 11.27 10.28 -10.66
C THR A 68 12.41 9.49 -11.30
N GLU A 69 13.60 9.49 -10.74
CA GLU A 69 14.72 8.68 -11.26
C GLU A 69 14.42 7.17 -11.20
N PRO A 70 14.87 6.38 -12.19
CA PRO A 70 14.52 4.98 -12.32
C PRO A 70 14.80 4.14 -11.07
N GLY A 71 15.93 4.38 -10.40
CA GLY A 71 16.30 3.66 -9.18
C GLY A 71 15.31 3.87 -8.03
N TRP A 72 14.82 5.09 -7.85
CA TRP A 72 13.81 5.45 -6.85
C TRP A 72 12.47 4.81 -7.17
N LEU A 73 12.06 4.83 -8.45
CA LEU A 73 10.82 4.21 -8.90
C LEU A 73 10.84 2.70 -8.71
N ILE A 74 11.93 2.04 -9.06
CA ILE A 74 12.12 0.59 -8.84
C ILE A 74 12.02 0.25 -7.35
N ALA A 75 12.73 0.99 -6.47
CA ALA A 75 12.65 0.81 -5.03
C ALA A 75 11.23 1.00 -4.50
N ALA A 76 10.51 2.04 -4.96
CA ALA A 76 9.12 2.27 -4.59
C ALA A 76 8.19 1.14 -5.05
N GLN A 77 8.43 0.53 -6.23
CA GLN A 77 7.64 -0.61 -6.70
C GLN A 77 7.92 -1.87 -5.87
N ILE A 78 9.17 -2.15 -5.54
CA ILE A 78 9.49 -3.28 -4.65
C ILE A 78 8.85 -3.08 -3.28
N LEU A 79 8.90 -1.88 -2.71
CA LEU A 79 8.26 -1.56 -1.42
C LEU A 79 6.71 -1.63 -1.48
N HIS A 80 6.11 -1.70 -2.67
CA HIS A 80 4.67 -1.88 -2.81
C HIS A 80 4.19 -3.16 -2.12
N CYS A 81 4.91 -4.26 -2.25
CA CYS A 81 4.57 -5.50 -1.55
C CYS A 81 4.60 -5.31 -0.01
N GLY A 82 5.54 -4.53 0.52
CA GLY A 82 5.60 -4.21 1.94
C GLY A 82 4.40 -3.38 2.41
N SER A 83 4.01 -2.38 1.63
CA SER A 83 2.91 -1.48 2.00
C SER A 83 1.52 -2.10 1.75
N PHE A 84 1.33 -2.85 0.67
CA PHE A 84 0.02 -3.42 0.30
C PHE A 84 -0.15 -4.86 0.79
N THR A 85 0.72 -5.79 0.35
CA THR A 85 0.59 -7.22 0.66
C THR A 85 0.71 -7.47 2.17
N VAL A 86 1.68 -6.85 2.84
CA VAL A 86 1.87 -7.04 4.28
C VAL A 86 0.71 -6.44 5.07
N CYS A 87 0.15 -5.30 4.65
CA CYS A 87 -1.07 -4.74 5.24
C CYS A 87 -2.27 -5.69 5.09
N HIS A 88 -2.44 -6.27 3.90
CA HIS A 88 -3.49 -7.25 3.65
C HIS A 88 -3.32 -8.50 4.54
N LEU A 89 -2.09 -9.01 4.67
CA LEU A 89 -1.79 -10.13 5.58
C LEU A 89 -2.09 -9.78 7.04
N ALA A 90 -1.82 -8.54 7.48
CA ALA A 90 -2.18 -8.08 8.81
C ALA A 90 -3.70 -8.13 9.04
N ALA A 91 -4.48 -7.61 8.08
CA ALA A 91 -5.93 -7.63 8.13
C ALA A 91 -6.48 -9.07 8.15
N MET A 92 -6.00 -9.92 7.25
CA MET A 92 -6.43 -11.33 7.19
C MET A 92 -6.07 -12.09 8.48
N ARG A 93 -4.91 -11.83 9.07
CA ARG A 93 -4.51 -12.45 10.34
C ARG A 93 -5.38 -11.97 11.51
N PHE A 94 -5.72 -10.69 11.53
CA PHE A 94 -6.66 -10.14 12.52
C PHE A 94 -8.05 -10.77 12.38
N ILE A 95 -8.57 -10.92 11.17
CA ILE A 95 -9.87 -11.52 10.89
C ILE A 95 -9.88 -13.01 11.26
N ALA A 96 -8.81 -13.75 10.86
CA ALA A 96 -8.69 -15.17 11.12
C ALA A 96 -8.59 -15.55 12.62
N ALA A 97 -8.27 -14.59 13.48
CA ALA A 97 -8.28 -14.77 14.94
C ALA A 97 -9.70 -14.73 15.54
N ARG A 98 -10.73 -14.48 14.73
CA ARG A 98 -12.15 -14.45 15.13
C ARG A 98 -12.83 -15.78 14.80
N GLN A 99 -14.08 -15.98 15.29
CA GLN A 99 -14.83 -17.21 15.08
C GLN A 99 -16.26 -16.94 14.56
N GLY A 100 -16.81 -17.93 13.90
CA GLY A 100 -18.21 -17.93 13.46
C GLY A 100 -18.54 -16.78 12.49
N ALA A 101 -19.71 -16.19 12.67
CA ALA A 101 -20.24 -15.13 11.80
C ALA A 101 -19.41 -13.83 11.84
N GLU A 102 -18.61 -13.61 12.88
CA GLU A 102 -17.76 -12.44 13.01
C GLU A 102 -16.70 -12.38 11.90
N VAL A 103 -16.13 -13.53 11.51
CA VAL A 103 -15.16 -13.64 10.41
C VAL A 103 -15.77 -13.10 9.11
N ILE A 104 -16.97 -13.58 8.76
CA ILE A 104 -17.66 -13.17 7.52
C ILE A 104 -17.97 -11.68 7.56
N ARG A 105 -18.49 -11.19 8.69
CA ARG A 105 -18.81 -9.77 8.88
C ARG A 105 -17.58 -8.88 8.71
N LEU A 106 -16.48 -9.20 9.39
CA LEU A 106 -15.25 -8.41 9.32
C LEU A 106 -14.62 -8.46 7.92
N GLN A 107 -14.66 -9.60 7.25
CA GLN A 107 -14.18 -9.72 5.88
C GLN A 107 -15.02 -8.87 4.91
N SER A 108 -16.34 -8.86 5.07
CA SER A 108 -17.24 -8.02 4.27
C SER A 108 -16.97 -6.53 4.51
N VAL A 109 -16.82 -6.12 5.78
CA VAL A 109 -16.49 -4.73 6.16
C VAL A 109 -15.12 -4.32 5.58
N TYR A 110 -14.10 -5.18 5.70
CA TYR A 110 -12.79 -4.93 5.14
C TYR A 110 -12.85 -4.74 3.62
N SER A 111 -13.54 -5.65 2.91
CA SER A 111 -13.70 -5.55 1.45
C SER A 111 -14.46 -4.28 1.04
N ALA A 112 -15.56 -3.96 1.71
CA ALA A 112 -16.37 -2.81 1.36
C ALA A 112 -15.68 -1.48 1.70
N LEU A 113 -15.10 -1.35 2.90
CA LEU A 113 -14.52 -0.09 3.35
C LEU A 113 -13.06 0.09 2.90
N ALA A 114 -12.20 -0.89 3.08
CA ALA A 114 -10.79 -0.73 2.76
C ALA A 114 -10.52 -0.91 1.25
N MET A 115 -11.08 -1.96 0.65
CA MET A 115 -10.79 -2.30 -0.76
C MET A 115 -11.73 -1.59 -1.75
N GLY A 116 -12.90 -1.13 -1.32
CA GLY A 116 -13.85 -0.41 -2.15
C GLY A 116 -13.90 1.08 -1.82
N GLY A 117 -14.65 1.44 -0.76
CA GLY A 117 -14.93 2.81 -0.39
C GLY A 117 -13.68 3.65 -0.12
N GLY A 118 -12.69 3.09 0.59
CA GLY A 118 -11.43 3.77 0.87
C GLY A 118 -10.66 4.12 -0.41
N ILE A 119 -10.58 3.19 -1.36
CA ILE A 119 -9.95 3.45 -2.66
C ILE A 119 -10.70 4.55 -3.42
N ALA A 120 -12.03 4.50 -3.47
CA ALA A 120 -12.84 5.50 -4.17
C ALA A 120 -12.64 6.90 -3.57
N VAL A 121 -12.79 7.04 -2.25
CA VAL A 121 -12.63 8.33 -1.54
C VAL A 121 -11.21 8.86 -1.73
N MET A 122 -10.19 8.01 -1.53
CA MET A 122 -8.80 8.43 -1.70
C MET A 122 -8.46 8.78 -3.14
N THR A 123 -9.09 8.15 -4.14
CA THR A 123 -8.91 8.54 -5.54
C THR A 123 -9.45 9.94 -5.80
N MET A 124 -10.62 10.28 -5.25
CA MET A 124 -11.18 11.63 -5.37
C MET A 124 -10.28 12.68 -4.69
N ILE A 125 -9.84 12.41 -3.46
CA ILE A 125 -8.93 13.30 -2.72
C ILE A 125 -7.62 13.47 -3.49
N CYS A 126 -7.03 12.38 -3.97
CA CYS A 126 -5.80 12.42 -4.78
C CYS A 126 -5.98 13.22 -6.07
N GLY A 127 -7.17 13.20 -6.69
CA GLY A 127 -7.46 14.02 -7.87
C GLY A 127 -7.25 15.51 -7.58
N VAL A 128 -7.91 16.00 -6.52
CA VAL A 128 -7.78 17.40 -6.09
C VAL A 128 -6.34 17.73 -5.67
N LEU A 129 -5.69 16.85 -4.90
CA LEU A 129 -4.32 17.07 -4.46
C LEU A 129 -3.32 17.10 -5.64
N PHE A 130 -3.54 16.25 -6.65
CA PHE A 130 -2.65 16.19 -7.81
C PHE A 130 -2.71 17.46 -8.66
N GLU A 131 -3.91 18.04 -8.83
CA GLU A 131 -4.08 19.33 -9.54
C GLU A 131 -3.23 20.45 -8.93
N HIS A 132 -3.06 20.47 -7.60
CA HIS A 132 -2.35 21.52 -6.88
C HIS A 132 -0.91 21.20 -6.52
N LEU A 133 -0.59 19.94 -6.26
CA LEU A 133 0.69 19.50 -5.71
C LEU A 133 1.50 18.61 -6.65
N GLN A 134 0.87 18.09 -7.72
CA GLN A 134 1.50 17.10 -8.62
C GLN A 134 2.16 15.95 -7.81
N GLY A 135 3.44 15.64 -8.07
CA GLY A 135 4.18 14.63 -7.30
C GLY A 135 4.27 14.91 -5.80
N GLY A 136 4.12 16.17 -5.36
CA GLY A 136 4.07 16.53 -3.95
C GLY A 136 2.90 15.90 -3.17
N MET A 137 1.82 15.47 -3.84
CA MET A 137 0.73 14.74 -3.19
C MET A 137 1.19 13.46 -2.48
N PHE A 138 2.26 12.84 -2.94
CA PHE A 138 2.78 11.61 -2.31
C PHE A 138 3.35 11.88 -0.90
N TRP A 139 3.80 13.09 -0.59
CA TRP A 139 4.11 13.49 0.80
C TRP A 139 2.87 13.48 1.68
N VAL A 140 1.73 13.92 1.17
CA VAL A 140 0.46 13.87 1.91
C VAL A 140 0.08 12.41 2.18
N MET A 141 0.28 11.51 1.20
CA MET A 141 0.06 10.08 1.40
C MET A 141 0.97 9.50 2.49
N ALA A 142 2.24 9.88 2.53
CA ALA A 142 3.17 9.46 3.58
C ALA A 142 2.69 9.93 4.97
N LEU A 143 2.28 11.19 5.09
CA LEU A 143 1.79 11.76 6.35
C LEU A 143 0.50 11.10 6.84
N LEU A 144 -0.43 10.76 5.94
CA LEU A 144 -1.69 10.07 6.29
C LEU A 144 -1.46 8.67 6.89
N VAL A 145 -0.32 8.05 6.61
CA VAL A 145 0.01 6.73 7.19
C VAL A 145 0.61 6.85 8.59
N VAL A 146 1.21 7.98 8.97
CA VAL A 146 1.90 8.14 10.27
C VAL A 146 1.04 7.75 11.47
N PRO A 147 -0.26 8.14 11.57
CA PRO A 147 -1.09 7.72 12.69
C PRO A 147 -1.23 6.20 12.86
N THR A 148 -1.05 5.43 11.77
CA THR A 148 -1.10 3.96 11.83
C THR A 148 -0.03 3.37 12.75
N LEU A 149 1.10 4.05 12.92
CA LEU A 149 2.18 3.63 13.83
C LEU A 149 1.73 3.60 15.29
N LEU A 150 0.70 4.36 15.65
CA LEU A 150 0.14 4.43 17.00
C LEU A 150 -0.98 3.40 17.22
N LEU A 151 -1.48 2.76 16.16
CA LEU A 151 -2.55 1.77 16.27
C LEU A 151 -2.05 0.51 17.00
N ARG A 152 -2.87 0.05 17.93
CA ARG A 152 -2.60 -1.16 18.72
C ARG A 152 -3.81 -2.10 18.62
N PRO A 153 -3.99 -2.78 17.50
CA PRO A 153 -5.09 -3.73 17.38
C PRO A 153 -4.95 -4.80 18.48
N LYS A 154 -5.97 -4.92 19.30
CA LYS A 154 -6.05 -5.99 20.29
C LYS A 154 -6.46 -7.26 19.55
N VAL A 155 -5.54 -8.18 19.40
CA VAL A 155 -5.83 -9.55 19.00
C VAL A 155 -6.07 -10.30 20.32
N ALA A 156 -7.27 -10.80 20.51
CA ALA A 156 -7.60 -11.64 21.65
C ALA A 156 -6.90 -12.98 21.52
#